data_dad9d2cf7c65abe8db817d815dcd5688
#
_entry.id   dad9d2cf7c65abe8db817d815dcd5688
#
_cell.length_a   1.000
_cell.length_b   1.000
_cell.length_c   1.000
_cell.angle_alpha   90.00
_cell.angle_beta   90.00
_cell.angle_gamma   90.00
#
_symmetry.space_group_name_H-M   'P 1'
#
loop_
_entity.id
_entity.type
_entity.pdbx_description
1 polymer ?
#
loop_
_entity_poly.entity_id
_entity_poly.type
_entity_poly.pdbx_seq_one_letter_code
_entity_poly.pdbx_strand_id
1 'polypeptide(L)'
;MDSVAGVVAYSHRVIADSRVSVTPVRSIPPAPVSSSTSSGFRTITKALARTLPDVLVAPAMMVGNTDTHHYWGMVKDIYRFSPTRLTNESVAMFHGCNEKIRVDNFVETIGFYRAVIQLANEEATKA
;
A
#
# COMPACT_ATOMS: atom_id res chain seq x y z
N MET A 1 -12.99 -13.08 5.71
CA MET A 1 -11.94 -12.93 4.69
C MET A 1 -12.23 -13.96 3.62
N ASP A 2 -12.39 -13.52 2.39
CA ASP A 2 -12.87 -14.41 1.33
C ASP A 2 -11.74 -15.33 0.86
N SER A 3 -12.05 -16.64 0.84
CA SER A 3 -11.15 -17.63 0.24
C SER A 3 -11.36 -17.70 -1.27
N VAL A 4 -10.38 -18.25 -2.01
CA VAL A 4 -10.52 -18.48 -3.47
C VAL A 4 -11.78 -19.29 -3.76
N ALA A 5 -12.04 -20.34 -2.97
CA ALA A 5 -13.25 -21.14 -3.11
C ALA A 5 -14.54 -20.32 -2.88
N GLY A 6 -14.51 -19.39 -1.91
CA GLY A 6 -15.64 -18.49 -1.65
C GLY A 6 -15.90 -17.54 -2.82
N VAL A 7 -14.86 -16.98 -3.42
CA VAL A 7 -14.98 -16.11 -4.60
C VAL A 7 -15.52 -16.88 -5.81
N VAL A 8 -15.03 -18.09 -6.06
CA VAL A 8 -15.52 -18.96 -7.14
C VAL A 8 -17.00 -19.30 -6.92
N ALA A 9 -17.37 -19.71 -5.70
CA ALA A 9 -18.76 -20.02 -5.37
C ALA A 9 -19.69 -18.79 -5.51
N TYR A 10 -19.22 -17.62 -5.09
CA TYR A 10 -19.94 -16.36 -5.30
C TYR A 10 -20.14 -16.07 -6.79
N SER A 11 -19.08 -16.20 -7.60
CA SER A 11 -19.14 -15.98 -9.04
C SER A 11 -20.15 -16.90 -9.73
N HIS A 12 -20.11 -18.19 -9.41
CA HIS A 12 -21.11 -19.14 -9.94
C HIS A 12 -22.54 -18.75 -9.57
N ARG A 13 -22.76 -18.32 -8.32
CA ARG A 13 -24.09 -17.90 -7.87
C ARG A 13 -24.60 -16.65 -8.59
N VAL A 14 -23.71 -15.68 -8.87
CA VAL A 14 -24.08 -14.43 -9.56
C VAL A 14 -24.32 -14.66 -11.05
N ILE A 15 -23.46 -15.46 -11.70
CA ILE A 15 -23.59 -15.79 -13.12
C ILE A 15 -24.85 -16.64 -13.36
N ALA A 16 -25.17 -17.54 -12.46
CA ALA A 16 -26.35 -18.42 -12.48
C ALA A 16 -26.58 -19.15 -13.83
N ASP A 17 -25.51 -19.48 -14.56
CA ASP A 17 -25.55 -20.20 -15.83
C ASP A 17 -24.65 -21.44 -15.75
N SER A 18 -25.21 -22.62 -15.83
CA SER A 18 -24.51 -23.91 -15.73
C SER A 18 -23.51 -24.17 -16.88
N ARG A 19 -23.62 -23.44 -17.98
CA ARG A 19 -22.68 -23.53 -19.12
C ARG A 19 -21.39 -22.80 -18.86
N VAL A 20 -21.32 -21.94 -17.83
CA VAL A 20 -20.14 -21.15 -17.48
C VAL A 20 -19.36 -21.86 -16.39
N SER A 21 -18.09 -22.16 -16.64
CA SER A 21 -17.13 -22.61 -15.64
C SER A 21 -16.23 -21.47 -15.21
N VAL A 22 -15.99 -21.33 -13.90
CA VAL A 22 -15.09 -20.32 -13.33
C VAL A 22 -13.88 -21.03 -12.74
N THR A 23 -12.72 -20.83 -13.35
CA THR A 23 -11.47 -21.44 -12.90
C THR A 23 -10.47 -20.35 -12.52
N PRO A 24 -9.95 -20.32 -11.28
CA PRO A 24 -8.94 -19.37 -10.88
C PRO A 24 -7.61 -19.67 -11.61
N VAL A 25 -7.07 -18.69 -12.34
CA VAL A 25 -5.80 -18.82 -13.04
C VAL A 25 -4.62 -18.55 -12.09
N ARG A 26 -4.79 -17.58 -11.19
CA ARG A 26 -3.81 -17.21 -10.18
C ARG A 26 -4.52 -16.68 -8.95
N SER A 27 -4.02 -17.02 -7.79
CA SER A 27 -4.53 -16.48 -6.53
C SER A 27 -3.38 -16.11 -5.60
N ILE A 28 -3.55 -15.05 -4.84
CA ILE A 28 -2.66 -14.64 -3.77
C ILE A 28 -3.56 -14.51 -2.52
N PRO A 29 -3.19 -15.12 -1.39
CA PRO A 29 -3.96 -14.98 -0.16
C PRO A 29 -4.04 -13.52 0.29
N PRO A 30 -5.00 -13.15 1.13
CA PRO A 30 -5.06 -11.82 1.70
C PRO A 30 -3.76 -11.47 2.44
N ALA A 31 -3.28 -10.23 2.26
CA ALA A 31 -2.09 -9.75 2.94
C ALA A 31 -2.30 -9.73 4.47
N PRO A 32 -1.25 -10.01 5.26
CA PRO A 32 -1.27 -9.72 6.69
C PRO A 32 -1.55 -8.24 6.95
N VAL A 33 -2.29 -7.96 8.01
CA VAL A 33 -2.59 -6.58 8.41
C VAL A 33 -1.46 -6.05 9.28
N SER A 34 -0.81 -4.99 8.81
CA SER A 34 0.25 -4.30 9.56
C SER A 34 -0.31 -3.43 10.68
N SER A 35 0.38 -3.37 11.81
CA SER A 35 -0.09 -2.65 13.00
C SER A 35 0.11 -1.14 12.89
N SER A 36 -0.93 -0.35 13.18
CA SER A 36 -0.83 1.11 13.30
C SER A 36 -0.07 1.57 14.56
N THR A 37 0.32 0.65 15.45
CA THR A 37 1.09 0.95 16.67
C THR A 37 2.55 0.49 16.59
N SER A 38 3.00 -0.08 15.48
CA SER A 38 4.37 -0.56 15.31
C SER A 38 5.39 0.59 15.21
N SER A 39 6.66 0.26 15.35
CA SER A 39 7.76 1.22 15.13
C SER A 39 7.76 1.77 13.70
N GLY A 40 7.54 0.92 12.70
CA GLY A 40 7.48 1.33 11.29
C GLY A 40 6.38 2.37 11.02
N PHE A 41 5.17 2.18 11.58
CA PHE A 41 4.11 3.18 11.44
C PHE A 41 4.48 4.50 12.12
N ARG A 42 5.06 4.45 13.33
CA ARG A 42 5.54 5.65 14.02
C ARG A 42 6.65 6.37 13.25
N THR A 43 7.56 5.64 12.62
CA THR A 43 8.63 6.21 11.79
C THR A 43 8.06 6.97 10.60
N ILE A 44 7.09 6.38 9.88
CA ILE A 44 6.39 7.04 8.77
C ILE A 44 5.67 8.30 9.26
N THR A 45 4.94 8.21 10.37
CA THR A 45 4.21 9.36 10.95
C THR A 45 5.17 10.50 11.33
N LYS A 46 6.31 10.19 11.97
CA LYS A 46 7.33 11.19 12.31
C LYS A 46 7.98 11.81 11.08
N ALA A 47 8.26 11.00 10.05
CA ALA A 47 8.81 11.49 8.79
C ALA A 47 7.85 12.47 8.10
N LEU A 48 6.56 12.15 8.07
CA LEU A 48 5.53 13.03 7.53
C LEU A 48 5.42 14.34 8.33
N ALA A 49 5.41 14.27 9.65
CA ALA A 49 5.38 15.47 10.49
C ALA A 49 6.58 16.40 10.28
N ARG A 50 7.76 15.84 9.89
CA ARG A 50 8.97 16.64 9.58
C ARG A 50 8.91 17.29 8.19
N THR A 51 8.26 16.64 7.23
CA THR A 51 8.32 17.06 5.82
C THR A 51 7.03 17.67 5.31
N LEU A 52 5.91 17.31 5.90
CA LEU A 52 4.56 17.75 5.54
C LEU A 52 3.75 18.00 6.84
N PRO A 53 4.04 19.07 7.58
CA PRO A 53 3.51 19.27 8.95
C PRO A 53 1.97 19.42 9.02
N ASP A 54 1.35 19.83 7.93
CA ASP A 54 -0.10 20.09 7.88
C ASP A 54 -0.95 18.88 7.49
N VAL A 55 -0.35 17.67 7.41
CA VAL A 55 -1.07 16.46 7.02
C VAL A 55 -1.52 15.65 8.24
N LEU A 56 -2.73 15.07 8.13
CA LEU A 56 -3.22 14.08 9.07
C LEU A 56 -2.82 12.68 8.58
N VAL A 57 -2.26 11.89 9.48
CA VAL A 57 -1.83 10.52 9.18
C VAL A 57 -2.89 9.54 9.68
N ALA A 58 -3.42 8.73 8.78
CA ALA A 58 -4.36 7.67 9.11
C ALA A 58 -3.98 6.37 8.38
N PRO A 59 -4.16 5.20 9.01
CA PRO A 59 -4.02 3.93 8.32
C PRO A 59 -5.14 3.76 7.30
N ALA A 60 -4.82 3.20 6.14
CA ALA A 60 -5.79 2.86 5.11
C ALA A 60 -5.50 1.47 4.55
N MET A 61 -6.53 0.85 3.99
CA MET A 61 -6.37 -0.42 3.29
C MET A 61 -5.94 -0.15 1.86
N MET A 62 -4.80 -0.73 1.45
CA MET A 62 -4.39 -0.73 0.06
C MET A 62 -5.02 -1.95 -0.64
N VAL A 63 -5.89 -1.70 -1.60
CA VAL A 63 -6.60 -2.74 -2.36
C VAL A 63 -5.80 -3.28 -3.55
N GLY A 64 -4.78 -2.55 -4.00
CA GLY A 64 -3.87 -2.99 -5.07
C GLY A 64 -2.82 -3.99 -4.57
N ASN A 65 -2.46 -4.95 -5.40
CA ASN A 65 -1.36 -5.86 -5.10
C ASN A 65 -0.02 -5.28 -5.57
N THR A 66 1.06 -5.66 -4.88
CA THR A 66 2.44 -5.24 -5.18
C THR A 66 3.40 -6.37 -4.83
N ASP A 67 4.69 -6.18 -5.06
CA ASP A 67 5.76 -7.12 -4.69
C ASP A 67 5.87 -7.37 -3.17
N THR A 68 5.09 -6.68 -2.35
CA THR A 68 5.08 -6.88 -0.89
C THR A 68 4.75 -8.31 -0.47
N HIS A 69 4.02 -9.07 -1.30
CA HIS A 69 3.72 -10.47 -1.00
C HIS A 69 4.97 -11.36 -0.88
N HIS A 70 6.08 -11.01 -1.52
CA HIS A 70 7.35 -11.72 -1.39
C HIS A 70 8.01 -11.54 -0.02
N TYR A 71 7.60 -10.52 0.74
CA TYR A 71 8.21 -10.16 2.03
C TYR A 71 7.38 -10.60 3.24
N TRP A 72 6.15 -11.13 3.06
CA TRP A 72 5.25 -11.49 4.16
C TRP A 72 5.83 -12.53 5.13
N GLY A 73 6.68 -13.42 4.66
CA GLY A 73 7.37 -14.40 5.49
C GLY A 73 8.63 -13.85 6.20
N MET A 74 9.08 -12.66 5.84
CA MET A 74 10.36 -12.08 6.30
C MET A 74 10.15 -10.97 7.32
N VAL A 75 9.05 -10.21 7.21
CA VAL A 75 8.76 -9.05 8.07
C VAL A 75 7.31 -9.06 8.53
N LYS A 76 7.10 -8.63 9.77
CA LYS A 76 5.79 -8.63 10.40
C LYS A 76 4.86 -7.53 9.86
N ASP A 77 5.42 -6.34 9.64
CA ASP A 77 4.66 -5.16 9.26
C ASP A 77 5.21 -4.57 7.97
N ILE A 78 4.35 -4.31 6.99
CA ILE A 78 4.69 -3.70 5.70
C ILE A 78 3.73 -2.57 5.43
N TYR A 79 4.27 -1.37 5.18
CA TYR A 79 3.49 -0.17 4.87
C TYR A 79 3.74 0.25 3.43
N ARG A 80 2.67 0.28 2.65
CA ARG A 80 2.68 0.76 1.26
C ARG A 80 2.27 2.22 1.25
N PHE A 81 3.24 3.10 1.17
CA PHE A 81 3.01 4.54 1.23
C PHE A 81 4.00 5.30 0.36
N SER A 82 3.50 6.29 -0.33
CA SER A 82 4.28 7.34 -0.98
C SER A 82 3.59 8.68 -0.70
N PRO A 83 4.31 9.76 -0.38
CA PRO A 83 3.73 11.07 -0.11
C PRO A 83 3.31 11.80 -1.39
N THR A 84 2.74 11.06 -2.33
CA THR A 84 2.24 11.60 -3.60
C THR A 84 0.91 12.30 -3.38
N ARG A 85 0.84 13.56 -3.79
CA ARG A 85 -0.41 14.34 -3.77
C ARG A 85 -1.29 13.91 -4.92
N LEU A 86 -2.38 13.22 -4.61
CA LEU A 86 -3.30 12.68 -5.60
C LEU A 86 -4.49 13.60 -5.78
N THR A 87 -4.82 13.85 -7.04
CA THR A 87 -6.07 14.46 -7.48
C THR A 87 -6.86 13.46 -8.31
N ASN A 88 -8.15 13.69 -8.53
CA ASN A 88 -8.94 12.83 -9.41
C ASN A 88 -8.33 12.71 -10.81
N GLU A 89 -7.73 13.79 -11.32
CA GLU A 89 -7.03 13.79 -12.61
C GLU A 89 -5.78 12.90 -12.57
N SER A 90 -4.93 13.04 -11.54
CA SER A 90 -3.70 12.25 -11.44
C SER A 90 -3.96 10.76 -11.22
N VAL A 91 -4.99 10.42 -10.45
CA VAL A 91 -5.40 9.01 -10.25
C VAL A 91 -5.85 8.38 -11.57
N ALA A 92 -6.58 9.11 -12.40
CA ALA A 92 -7.04 8.62 -13.71
C ALA A 92 -5.89 8.35 -14.70
N MET A 93 -4.70 8.91 -14.46
CA MET A 93 -3.51 8.69 -15.29
C MET A 93 -2.65 7.50 -14.86
N PHE A 94 -2.92 6.88 -13.72
CA PHE A 94 -2.13 5.75 -13.22
C PHE A 94 -2.14 4.59 -14.21
N HIS A 95 -0.94 4.09 -14.53
CA HIS A 95 -0.70 3.03 -15.53
C HIS A 95 -1.21 3.39 -16.94
N GLY A 96 -1.46 4.68 -17.20
CA GLY A 96 -2.00 5.19 -18.46
C GLY A 96 -1.07 6.14 -19.20
N CYS A 97 -1.62 6.81 -20.21
CA CYS A 97 -0.90 7.83 -20.98
C CYS A 97 -0.75 9.13 -20.16
N ASN A 98 0.39 9.79 -20.33
CA ASN A 98 0.70 11.07 -19.67
C ASN A 98 0.72 11.03 -18.14
N GLU A 99 0.98 9.87 -17.52
CA GLU A 99 1.21 9.79 -16.09
C GLU A 99 2.35 10.74 -15.69
N LYS A 100 2.09 11.61 -14.72
CA LYS A 100 3.03 12.67 -14.31
C LYS A 100 2.89 12.95 -12.82
N ILE A 101 3.99 13.40 -12.23
CA ILE A 101 4.04 13.96 -10.89
C ILE A 101 4.49 15.42 -10.96
N ARG A 102 3.99 16.27 -10.08
CA ARG A 102 4.47 17.65 -9.94
C ARG A 102 5.90 17.64 -9.40
N VAL A 103 6.73 18.57 -9.89
CA VAL A 103 8.13 18.67 -9.48
C VAL A 103 8.25 18.98 -7.97
N ASP A 104 7.42 19.89 -7.44
CA ASP A 104 7.38 20.20 -6.01
C ASP A 104 7.06 18.97 -5.16
N ASN A 105 6.07 18.17 -5.57
CA ASN A 105 5.72 16.94 -4.88
C ASN A 105 6.82 15.86 -4.99
N PHE A 106 7.55 15.82 -6.10
CA PHE A 106 8.71 14.94 -6.23
C PHE A 106 9.81 15.32 -5.23
N VAL A 107 10.07 16.61 -5.05
CA VAL A 107 11.04 17.11 -4.05
C VAL A 107 10.57 16.78 -2.62
N GLU A 108 9.28 16.96 -2.30
CA GLU A 108 8.70 16.54 -1.02
C GLU A 108 8.91 15.03 -0.77
N THR A 109 8.74 14.21 -1.80
CA THR A 109 8.95 12.76 -1.74
C THR A 109 10.40 12.41 -1.38
N ILE A 110 11.39 13.09 -1.97
CA ILE A 110 12.81 12.92 -1.62
C ILE A 110 13.05 13.28 -0.15
N GLY A 111 12.50 14.41 0.30
CA GLY A 111 12.58 14.85 1.70
C GLY A 111 12.02 13.82 2.67
N PHE A 112 10.85 13.28 2.34
CA PHE A 112 10.20 12.24 3.13
C PHE A 112 11.06 10.95 3.25
N TYR A 113 11.54 10.41 2.13
CA TYR A 113 12.36 9.19 2.19
C TYR A 113 13.67 9.41 2.92
N ARG A 114 14.30 10.58 2.78
CA ARG A 114 15.46 10.95 3.59
C ARG A 114 15.13 10.92 5.09
N ALA A 115 14.00 11.50 5.49
CA ALA A 115 13.56 11.50 6.89
C ALA A 115 13.27 10.08 7.41
N VAL A 116 12.64 9.22 6.60
CA VAL A 116 12.39 7.80 6.95
C VAL A 116 13.71 7.06 7.20
N ILE A 117 14.69 7.19 6.29
CA ILE A 117 15.99 6.53 6.42
C ILE A 117 16.72 6.99 7.68
N GLN A 118 16.76 8.31 7.95
CA GLN A 118 17.38 8.86 9.14
C GLN A 118 16.73 8.35 10.43
N LEU A 119 15.40 8.39 10.52
CA LEU A 119 14.64 7.91 11.68
C LEU A 119 14.80 6.42 11.91
N ALA A 120 14.78 5.61 10.85
CA ALA A 120 14.99 4.17 10.96
C ALA A 120 16.40 3.85 11.48
N ASN A 121 17.43 4.58 11.02
CA ASN A 121 18.80 4.42 11.51
C ASN A 121 18.94 4.84 12.98
N GLU A 122 18.29 5.94 13.39
CA GLU A 122 18.26 6.38 14.78
C GLU A 122 17.60 5.34 15.73
N GLU A 123 16.57 4.63 15.24
CA GLU A 123 15.92 3.55 16.00
C GLU A 123 16.81 2.30 16.09
N ALA A 124 17.45 1.93 15.01
CA ALA A 124 18.36 0.77 14.97
C ALA A 124 19.57 0.93 15.89
N THR A 125 20.06 2.17 16.11
CA THR A 125 21.18 2.45 17.01
C THR A 125 20.81 2.45 18.50
N LYS A 126 19.52 2.42 18.83
CA LYS A 126 19.02 2.41 20.23
C LYS A 126 18.60 1.02 20.70
N ALA A 127 18.52 0.05 19.79
CA ALA A 127 18.15 -1.33 20.07
C ALA A 127 19.36 -2.20 20.37
#